data_ec693f4cd3ae54562dcccbcb0d167bf7
#
_entry.id   ec693f4cd3ae54562dcccbcb0d167bf7
#
_cell.length_a   1.000
_cell.length_b   1.000
_cell.length_c   1.000
_cell.angle_alpha   90.00
_cell.angle_beta   90.00
_cell.angle_gamma   90.00
#
_symmetry.space_group_name_H-M   'P 1'
#
loop_
_entity.id
_entity.type
_entity.pdbx_description
1 polymer ?
#
loop_
_entity_poly.entity_id
_entity_poly.type
_entity_poly.pdbx_seq_one_letter_code
_entity_poly.pdbx_strand_id
1 'polypeptide(L)'
;ETAAVVRFAGDSGDGMQTVGERFTDSSAFAGNDIATLPDFPAEIRAPAGTLAGVSGFQLQFGSRKILTPGDEPDALVAMNPAALKANIDDLPEGGMLVVNIDSFKKMNLAKAGYESSPLEDEEFRKKYHLVELDLTSLTKEALKDGPLKPSDKARCKNFFALGFMYYVYGRPLEPTLKFFSDKWGKKLPELSEANSTALKAGFNLGDTMETARNRYQ
;
A
#
# COMPACT_ATOMS: atom_id res chain seq x y z
N GLU A 1 -0.59 21.19 -1.69
CA GLU A 1 -0.57 20.94 -0.24
C GLU A 1 0.86 20.91 0.28
N THR A 2 1.06 21.42 1.50
CA THR A 2 2.40 21.52 2.09
C THR A 2 2.86 20.26 2.81
N ALA A 3 1.93 19.36 3.12
CA ALA A 3 2.17 18.06 3.74
C ALA A 3 1.04 17.09 3.38
N ALA A 4 1.32 15.78 3.44
CA ALA A 4 0.34 14.71 3.27
C ALA A 4 0.60 13.57 4.25
N VAL A 5 -0.46 12.86 4.63
CA VAL A 5 -0.42 11.69 5.50
C VAL A 5 -0.90 10.47 4.73
N VAL A 6 -0.09 9.42 4.71
CA VAL A 6 -0.41 8.15 4.04
C VAL A 6 -0.33 7.01 5.04
N ARG A 7 -1.34 6.14 5.02
CA ARG A 7 -1.35 4.90 5.82
C ARG A 7 -1.42 3.69 4.90
N PHE A 8 -0.49 2.75 5.11
CA PHE A 8 -0.50 1.43 4.50
C PHE A 8 -0.97 0.41 5.54
N ALA A 9 -1.93 -0.44 5.22
CA ALA A 9 -2.46 -1.45 6.12
C ALA A 9 -2.69 -2.79 5.41
N GLY A 10 -2.33 -3.88 6.08
CA GLY A 10 -2.43 -5.25 5.55
C GLY A 10 -2.20 -6.28 6.65
N ASP A 11 -2.08 -7.56 6.29
CA ASP A 11 -1.68 -8.58 7.24
C ASP A 11 -0.21 -8.40 7.65
N SER A 12 0.15 -8.85 8.83
CA SER A 12 1.53 -8.80 9.36
C SER A 12 2.56 -9.46 8.43
N GLY A 13 2.14 -10.41 7.58
CA GLY A 13 2.94 -11.06 6.55
C GLY A 13 3.02 -10.32 5.22
N ASP A 14 2.25 -9.28 5.01
CA ASP A 14 2.22 -8.50 3.76
C ASP A 14 3.37 -7.49 3.65
N GLY A 15 4.19 -7.33 4.69
CA GLY A 15 5.37 -6.45 4.65
C GLY A 15 5.05 -4.97 4.68
N MET A 16 3.98 -4.56 5.37
CA MET A 16 3.55 -3.16 5.46
C MET A 16 4.61 -2.26 6.08
N GLN A 17 5.37 -2.77 7.04
CA GLN A 17 6.51 -2.04 7.62
C GLN A 17 7.56 -1.70 6.56
N THR A 18 7.95 -2.70 5.74
CA THR A 18 8.91 -2.48 4.64
C THR A 18 8.37 -1.49 3.60
N VAL A 19 7.10 -1.58 3.24
CA VAL A 19 6.46 -0.63 2.31
C VAL A 19 6.53 0.79 2.86
N GLY A 20 6.13 0.99 4.11
CA GLY A 20 6.18 2.29 4.78
C GLY A 20 7.60 2.86 4.88
N GLU A 21 8.58 2.05 5.27
CA GLU A 21 9.99 2.44 5.30
C GLU A 21 10.51 2.86 3.91
N ARG A 22 10.13 2.13 2.85
CA ARG A 22 10.54 2.49 1.47
C ARG A 22 9.90 3.78 1.01
N PHE A 23 8.63 4.02 1.36
CA PHE A 23 7.99 5.30 1.08
C PHE A 23 8.66 6.46 1.84
N THR A 24 9.03 6.22 3.09
CA THR A 24 9.80 7.15 3.93
C THR A 24 11.14 7.51 3.27
N ASP A 25 11.93 6.52 2.89
CA ASP A 25 13.24 6.74 2.26
C ASP A 25 13.12 7.51 0.95
N SER A 26 12.12 7.19 0.13
CA SER A 26 11.88 7.88 -1.14
C SER A 26 11.44 9.33 -0.92
N SER A 27 10.61 9.59 0.10
CA SER A 27 10.18 10.95 0.47
C SER A 27 11.35 11.78 1.03
N ALA A 28 12.21 11.17 1.87
CA ALA A 28 13.43 11.80 2.35
C ALA A 28 14.39 12.14 1.20
N PHE A 29 14.57 11.22 0.26
CA PHE A 29 15.39 11.45 -0.93
C PHE A 29 14.86 12.61 -1.80
N ALA A 30 13.53 12.77 -1.85
CA ALA A 30 12.89 13.91 -2.51
C ALA A 30 13.01 15.23 -1.72
N GLY A 31 13.65 15.23 -0.54
CA GLY A 31 13.88 16.43 0.27
C GLY A 31 12.74 16.80 1.22
N ASN A 32 11.80 15.89 1.47
CA ASN A 32 10.74 16.11 2.44
C ASN A 32 11.23 15.90 3.89
N ASP A 33 10.64 16.65 4.82
CA ASP A 33 10.66 16.33 6.25
C ASP A 33 9.57 15.30 6.54
N ILE A 34 9.80 14.38 7.52
CA ILE A 34 8.97 13.19 7.70
C ILE A 34 8.83 12.85 9.18
N ALA A 35 7.63 12.38 9.55
CA ALA A 35 7.39 11.66 10.80
C ALA A 35 6.61 10.37 10.51
N THR A 36 6.95 9.29 11.21
CA THR A 36 6.39 7.94 10.98
C THR A 36 5.79 7.34 12.23
N LEU A 37 4.79 6.49 12.04
CA LEU A 37 4.13 5.70 13.09
C LEU A 37 3.94 4.27 12.58
N PRO A 38 4.85 3.34 12.90
CA PRO A 38 4.64 1.93 12.66
C PRO A 38 3.56 1.39 13.61
N ASP A 39 2.64 0.60 13.07
CA ASP A 39 1.59 -0.08 13.81
C ASP A 39 1.74 -1.60 13.63
N PHE A 40 1.87 -2.31 14.76
CA PHE A 40 2.09 -3.74 14.78
C PHE A 40 0.80 -4.48 15.14
N PRO A 41 0.64 -5.75 14.70
CA PRO A 41 -0.57 -6.53 14.99
C PRO A 41 -0.82 -6.64 16.49
N ALA A 42 -2.09 -6.57 16.88
CA ALA A 42 -2.52 -6.70 18.28
C ALA A 42 -2.17 -8.08 18.87
N GLU A 43 -2.13 -9.12 18.04
CA GLU A 43 -1.74 -10.47 18.43
C GLU A 43 -0.56 -10.98 17.60
N ILE A 44 0.45 -11.52 18.30
CA ILE A 44 1.53 -12.26 17.66
C ILE A 44 0.97 -13.56 17.09
N ARG A 45 1.18 -13.83 15.81
CA ARG A 45 0.69 -15.02 15.07
C ARG A 45 -0.84 -15.09 14.93
N ALA A 46 -1.52 -13.95 14.92
CA ALA A 46 -2.93 -13.90 14.54
C ALA A 46 -3.15 -14.53 13.15
N PRO A 47 -4.29 -15.21 12.92
CA PRO A 47 -4.62 -15.73 11.61
C PRO A 47 -4.72 -14.61 10.56
N ALA A 48 -4.17 -14.86 9.37
CA ALA A 48 -4.23 -13.89 8.27
C ALA A 48 -5.68 -13.56 7.89
N GLY A 49 -5.96 -12.29 7.66
CA GLY A 49 -7.29 -11.77 7.32
C GLY A 49 -8.19 -11.49 8.51
N THR A 50 -7.70 -11.59 9.75
CA THR A 50 -8.41 -11.19 10.97
C THR A 50 -7.97 -9.81 11.45
N LEU A 51 -8.83 -9.08 12.18
CA LEU A 51 -8.52 -7.75 12.72
C LEU A 51 -7.28 -7.76 13.62
N ALA A 52 -7.12 -8.80 14.44
CA ALA A 52 -5.98 -8.93 15.35
C ALA A 52 -4.63 -9.09 14.62
N GLY A 53 -4.63 -9.48 13.36
CA GLY A 53 -3.44 -9.66 12.52
C GLY A 53 -3.09 -8.47 11.65
N VAL A 54 -3.85 -7.38 11.71
CA VAL A 54 -3.59 -6.18 10.91
C VAL A 54 -2.32 -5.49 11.38
N SER A 55 -1.46 -5.16 10.44
CA SER A 55 -0.27 -4.32 10.60
C SER A 55 -0.41 -3.08 9.74
N GLY A 56 0.03 -1.95 10.24
CA GLY A 56 -0.03 -0.68 9.55
C GLY A 56 1.28 0.10 9.61
N PHE A 57 1.41 1.06 8.73
CA PHE A 57 2.46 2.05 8.77
C PHE A 57 1.91 3.39 8.28
N GLN A 58 1.91 4.37 9.16
CA GLN A 58 1.53 5.73 8.81
C GLN A 58 2.77 6.61 8.72
N LEU A 59 2.76 7.51 7.77
CA LEU A 59 3.77 8.55 7.66
C LEU A 59 3.14 9.86 7.23
N GLN A 60 3.63 10.95 7.81
CA GLN A 60 3.42 12.30 7.34
C GLN A 60 4.71 12.80 6.68
N PHE A 61 4.59 13.42 5.53
CA PHE A 61 5.72 14.02 4.81
C PHE A 61 5.32 15.35 4.18
N GLY A 62 6.27 16.25 4.02
CA GLY A 62 5.99 17.56 3.46
C GLY A 62 7.23 18.41 3.24
N SER A 63 7.03 19.58 2.62
CA SER A 63 8.08 20.58 2.35
C SER A 63 8.40 21.46 3.56
N ARG A 64 7.64 21.35 4.65
CA ARG A 64 7.85 22.07 5.91
C ARG A 64 8.17 21.08 7.03
N LYS A 65 8.63 21.63 8.17
CA LYS A 65 8.95 20.83 9.34
C LYS A 65 7.74 20.03 9.82
N ILE A 66 7.90 18.73 9.88
CA ILE A 66 6.90 17.74 10.34
C ILE A 66 7.27 17.32 11.77
N LEU A 67 6.34 17.43 12.71
CA LEU A 67 6.55 17.12 14.13
C LEU A 67 5.82 15.88 14.61
N THR A 68 4.79 15.44 13.88
CA THR A 68 3.96 14.29 14.22
C THR A 68 3.68 13.46 12.98
N PRO A 69 3.34 12.17 13.12
CA PRO A 69 2.96 11.33 11.97
C PRO A 69 1.58 11.67 11.38
N GLY A 70 0.89 12.68 11.89
CA GLY A 70 -0.47 13.06 11.52
C GLY A 70 -1.53 12.25 12.27
N ASP A 71 -2.72 12.83 12.42
CA ASP A 71 -3.84 12.16 13.09
C ASP A 71 -4.72 11.40 12.09
N GLU A 72 -5.15 12.08 11.02
CA GLU A 72 -6.00 11.53 9.97
C GLU A 72 -5.21 11.36 8.67
N PRO A 73 -5.27 10.19 8.00
CA PRO A 73 -4.60 10.01 6.72
C PRO A 73 -5.37 10.68 5.56
N ASP A 74 -4.65 11.30 4.63
CA ASP A 74 -5.19 11.76 3.33
C ASP A 74 -5.42 10.57 2.39
N ALA A 75 -4.63 9.50 2.56
CA ALA A 75 -4.77 8.27 1.80
C ALA A 75 -4.57 7.03 2.69
N LEU A 76 -5.47 6.06 2.51
CA LEU A 76 -5.40 4.72 3.11
C LEU A 76 -5.22 3.68 1.99
N VAL A 77 -4.18 2.87 2.09
CA VAL A 77 -3.98 1.68 1.25
C VAL A 77 -4.35 0.45 2.07
N ALA A 78 -5.48 -0.18 1.77
CA ALA A 78 -5.99 -1.35 2.47
C ALA A 78 -5.83 -2.62 1.60
N MET A 79 -4.92 -3.50 2.01
CA MET A 79 -4.55 -4.70 1.25
C MET A 79 -5.60 -5.82 1.35
N ASN A 80 -6.51 -5.76 2.31
CA ASN A 80 -7.57 -6.75 2.55
C ASN A 80 -8.72 -6.16 3.38
N PRO A 81 -9.87 -6.88 3.53
CA PRO A 81 -11.02 -6.41 4.29
C PRO A 81 -10.74 -6.10 5.76
N ALA A 82 -9.85 -6.89 6.42
CA ALA A 82 -9.51 -6.64 7.82
C ALA A 82 -8.73 -5.34 7.98
N ALA A 83 -7.78 -5.07 7.08
CA ALA A 83 -7.04 -3.81 7.04
C ALA A 83 -7.97 -2.61 6.80
N LEU A 84 -8.95 -2.76 5.91
CA LEU A 84 -9.97 -1.72 5.70
C LEU A 84 -10.76 -1.47 6.99
N LYS A 85 -11.32 -2.52 7.60
CA LYS A 85 -12.17 -2.39 8.79
C LYS A 85 -11.45 -1.78 9.99
N ALA A 86 -10.17 -2.11 10.15
CA ALA A 86 -9.37 -1.61 11.27
C ALA A 86 -8.97 -0.13 11.13
N ASN A 87 -9.03 0.45 9.93
CA ASN A 87 -8.46 1.76 9.65
C ASN A 87 -9.42 2.76 8.99
N ILE A 88 -10.60 2.32 8.52
CA ILE A 88 -11.48 3.18 7.72
C ILE A 88 -12.06 4.36 8.50
N ASP A 89 -12.27 4.19 9.79
CA ASP A 89 -12.85 5.22 10.65
C ASP A 89 -11.91 6.44 10.83
N ASP A 90 -10.62 6.26 10.58
CA ASP A 90 -9.62 7.33 10.63
C ASP A 90 -9.50 8.10 9.29
N LEU A 91 -10.03 7.55 8.19
CA LEU A 91 -9.97 8.20 6.88
C LEU A 91 -11.13 9.21 6.74
N PRO A 92 -10.85 10.51 6.60
CA PRO A 92 -11.89 11.52 6.43
C PRO A 92 -12.68 11.33 5.13
N GLU A 93 -13.91 11.82 5.11
CA GLU A 93 -14.71 11.87 3.89
C GLU A 93 -13.98 12.65 2.79
N GLY A 94 -13.97 12.11 1.58
CA GLY A 94 -13.19 12.62 0.46
C GLY A 94 -11.74 12.18 0.42
N GLY A 95 -11.24 11.49 1.45
CA GLY A 95 -9.92 10.88 1.46
C GLY A 95 -9.76 9.81 0.38
N MET A 96 -8.52 9.56 -0.04
CA MET A 96 -8.23 8.52 -1.03
C MET A 96 -8.21 7.14 -0.37
N LEU A 97 -9.02 6.22 -0.87
CA LEU A 97 -9.04 4.82 -0.42
C LEU A 97 -8.60 3.91 -1.56
N VAL A 98 -7.41 3.35 -1.44
CA VAL A 98 -6.88 2.35 -2.38
C VAL A 98 -7.10 0.95 -1.79
N VAL A 99 -7.80 0.08 -2.52
CA VAL A 99 -8.12 -1.28 -2.06
C VAL A 99 -7.67 -2.35 -3.05
N ASN A 100 -7.16 -3.46 -2.51
CA ASN A 100 -6.87 -4.66 -3.28
C ASN A 100 -8.15 -5.52 -3.39
N ILE A 101 -8.95 -5.32 -4.44
CA ILE A 101 -10.24 -6.00 -4.62
C ILE A 101 -10.11 -7.52 -4.76
N ASP A 102 -8.98 -8.04 -5.21
CA ASP A 102 -8.71 -9.50 -5.24
C ASP A 102 -8.88 -10.17 -3.87
N SER A 103 -8.73 -9.41 -2.80
CA SER A 103 -8.84 -9.89 -1.41
C SER A 103 -10.27 -9.78 -0.84
N PHE A 104 -11.20 -9.06 -1.50
CA PHE A 104 -12.57 -8.84 -1.01
C PHE A 104 -13.51 -10.00 -1.37
N LYS A 105 -13.07 -11.22 -1.09
CA LYS A 105 -13.84 -12.44 -1.29
C LYS A 105 -14.64 -12.80 -0.04
N LYS A 106 -15.76 -13.48 -0.20
CA LYS A 106 -16.70 -13.85 0.88
C LYS A 106 -16.02 -14.40 2.13
N MET A 107 -15.03 -15.29 1.97
CA MET A 107 -14.30 -15.87 3.10
C MET A 107 -13.47 -14.81 3.86
N ASN A 108 -12.81 -13.88 3.16
CA ASN A 108 -12.00 -12.85 3.79
C ASN A 108 -12.87 -11.76 4.44
N LEU A 109 -13.99 -11.41 3.81
CA LEU A 109 -15.01 -10.53 4.39
C LEU A 109 -15.54 -11.09 5.70
N ALA A 110 -15.92 -12.37 5.72
CA ALA A 110 -16.39 -13.05 6.94
C ALA A 110 -15.34 -13.07 8.06
N LYS A 111 -14.05 -13.34 7.73
CA LYS A 111 -12.95 -13.28 8.70
C LYS A 111 -12.77 -11.90 9.31
N ALA A 112 -12.98 -10.85 8.53
CA ALA A 112 -12.93 -9.47 8.98
C ALA A 112 -14.23 -9.03 9.69
N GLY A 113 -15.25 -9.90 9.77
CA GLY A 113 -16.53 -9.61 10.40
C GLY A 113 -17.43 -8.68 9.57
N TYR A 114 -17.34 -8.75 8.25
CA TYR A 114 -18.28 -8.14 7.33
C TYR A 114 -19.35 -9.17 6.92
N GLU A 115 -20.61 -8.76 6.90
CA GLU A 115 -21.73 -9.56 6.36
C GLU A 115 -21.78 -9.49 4.83
N SER A 116 -21.49 -8.30 4.29
CA SER A 116 -21.41 -8.00 2.85
C SER A 116 -20.20 -7.09 2.56
N SER A 117 -19.82 -6.98 1.29
CA SER A 117 -18.71 -6.11 0.92
C SER A 117 -19.09 -4.63 1.07
N PRO A 118 -18.34 -3.83 1.83
CA PRO A 118 -18.57 -2.39 1.89
C PRO A 118 -18.32 -1.71 0.53
N LEU A 119 -17.58 -2.35 -0.36
CA LEU A 119 -17.32 -1.84 -1.71
C LEU A 119 -18.55 -1.93 -2.63
N GLU A 120 -19.58 -2.68 -2.24
CA GLU A 120 -20.87 -2.78 -2.95
C GLU A 120 -21.90 -1.76 -2.44
N ASP A 121 -21.62 -1.08 -1.33
CA ASP A 121 -22.48 -0.06 -0.74
C ASP A 121 -22.24 1.31 -1.41
N GLU A 122 -23.28 1.84 -2.08
CA GLU A 122 -23.20 3.13 -2.77
C GLU A 122 -22.91 4.30 -1.82
N GLU A 123 -23.44 4.29 -0.60
CA GLU A 123 -23.19 5.36 0.39
C GLU A 123 -21.74 5.33 0.87
N PHE A 124 -21.17 4.14 1.08
CA PHE A 124 -19.75 3.99 1.38
C PHE A 124 -18.88 4.51 0.22
N ARG A 125 -19.20 4.14 -1.02
CA ARG A 125 -18.46 4.55 -2.22
C ARG A 125 -18.45 6.07 -2.44
N LYS A 126 -19.55 6.75 -2.08
CA LYS A 126 -19.66 8.22 -2.21
C LYS A 126 -18.80 8.98 -1.19
N LYS A 127 -18.50 8.36 -0.04
CA LYS A 127 -17.73 9.01 1.03
C LYS A 127 -16.27 9.20 0.68
N TYR A 128 -15.68 8.31 -0.14
CA TYR A 128 -14.25 8.26 -0.38
C TYR A 128 -13.91 8.37 -1.85
N HIS A 129 -12.71 8.86 -2.13
CA HIS A 129 -12.12 8.69 -3.45
C HIS A 129 -11.61 7.25 -3.59
N LEU A 130 -12.51 6.35 -3.98
CA LEU A 130 -12.23 4.92 -4.03
C LEU A 130 -11.43 4.55 -5.30
N VAL A 131 -10.28 3.91 -5.09
CA VAL A 131 -9.42 3.34 -6.13
C VAL A 131 -9.38 1.84 -5.94
N GLU A 132 -10.09 1.12 -6.78
CA GLU A 132 -10.18 -0.34 -6.78
C GLU A 132 -9.13 -0.93 -7.72
N LEU A 133 -8.21 -1.72 -7.18
CA LEU A 133 -7.13 -2.33 -7.94
C LEU A 133 -7.09 -3.85 -7.72
N ASP A 134 -7.00 -4.61 -8.81
CA ASP A 134 -6.74 -6.07 -8.80
C ASP A 134 -5.26 -6.34 -8.48
N LEU A 135 -4.76 -5.84 -7.35
CA LEU A 135 -3.31 -5.79 -7.06
C LEU A 135 -2.63 -7.15 -7.18
N THR A 136 -3.27 -8.22 -6.73
CA THR A 136 -2.70 -9.58 -6.80
C THR A 136 -2.65 -10.09 -8.23
N SER A 137 -3.72 -9.88 -9.00
CA SER A 137 -3.84 -10.31 -10.39
C SER A 137 -2.89 -9.50 -11.29
N LEU A 138 -2.88 -8.18 -11.14
CA LEU A 138 -1.98 -7.28 -11.87
C LEU A 138 -0.51 -7.59 -11.59
N THR A 139 -0.16 -7.87 -10.33
CA THR A 139 1.21 -8.25 -9.96
C THR A 139 1.61 -9.58 -10.62
N LYS A 140 0.74 -10.58 -10.60
CA LYS A 140 1.01 -11.87 -11.24
C LYS A 140 1.17 -11.73 -12.76
N GLU A 141 0.36 -10.89 -13.38
CA GLU A 141 0.47 -10.62 -14.82
C GLU A 141 1.79 -9.89 -15.15
N ALA A 142 2.15 -8.88 -14.38
CA ALA A 142 3.43 -8.19 -14.56
C ALA A 142 4.65 -9.10 -14.41
N LEU A 143 4.53 -10.15 -13.60
CA LEU A 143 5.59 -11.12 -13.30
C LEU A 143 5.43 -12.46 -14.04
N LYS A 144 4.50 -12.57 -15.00
CA LYS A 144 4.15 -13.87 -15.63
C LYS A 144 5.34 -14.62 -16.21
N ASP A 145 6.24 -13.90 -16.85
CA ASP A 145 7.41 -14.47 -17.54
C ASP A 145 8.63 -14.68 -16.61
N GLY A 146 8.54 -14.24 -15.35
CA GLY A 146 9.61 -14.39 -14.37
C GLY A 146 9.66 -15.78 -13.75
N PRO A 147 10.81 -16.16 -13.14
CA PRO A 147 11.07 -17.52 -12.66
C PRO A 147 10.39 -17.84 -11.31
N LEU A 148 9.87 -16.85 -10.59
CA LEU A 148 9.27 -17.07 -9.28
C LEU A 148 8.02 -17.94 -9.34
N LYS A 149 7.78 -18.71 -8.27
CA LYS A 149 6.54 -19.47 -8.08
C LYS A 149 5.33 -18.53 -7.95
N PRO A 150 4.12 -18.98 -8.32
CA PRO A 150 2.92 -18.14 -8.23
C PRO A 150 2.64 -17.53 -6.86
N SER A 151 2.94 -18.27 -5.77
CA SER A 151 2.82 -17.77 -4.39
C SER A 151 3.77 -16.62 -4.09
N ASP A 152 5.01 -16.70 -4.59
CA ASP A 152 6.03 -15.69 -4.35
C ASP A 152 5.79 -14.45 -5.22
N LYS A 153 5.30 -14.65 -6.47
CA LYS A 153 4.81 -13.55 -7.31
C LYS A 153 3.70 -12.77 -6.61
N ALA A 154 2.74 -13.47 -5.98
CA ALA A 154 1.64 -12.82 -5.28
C ALA A 154 2.09 -11.97 -4.07
N ARG A 155 3.22 -12.28 -3.46
CA ARG A 155 3.80 -11.49 -2.35
C ARG A 155 4.37 -10.15 -2.81
N CYS A 156 4.74 -10.01 -4.07
CA CYS A 156 5.24 -8.76 -4.63
C CYS A 156 4.14 -7.68 -4.79
N LYS A 157 2.85 -7.99 -4.54
CA LYS A 157 1.72 -7.07 -4.67
C LYS A 157 1.85 -5.80 -3.80
N ASN A 158 2.53 -5.91 -2.66
CA ASN A 158 2.78 -4.78 -1.78
C ASN A 158 3.69 -3.74 -2.43
N PHE A 159 4.70 -4.16 -3.21
CA PHE A 159 5.55 -3.24 -3.96
C PHE A 159 4.87 -2.72 -5.23
N PHE A 160 3.90 -3.46 -5.79
CA PHE A 160 3.03 -2.93 -6.82
C PHE A 160 2.19 -1.76 -6.27
N ALA A 161 1.53 -1.95 -5.12
CA ALA A 161 0.78 -0.90 -4.44
C ALA A 161 1.68 0.31 -4.09
N LEU A 162 2.91 0.05 -3.61
CA LEU A 162 3.89 1.10 -3.34
C LEU A 162 4.23 1.90 -4.60
N GLY A 163 4.44 1.23 -5.72
CA GLY A 163 4.72 1.88 -7.01
C GLY A 163 3.58 2.79 -7.46
N PHE A 164 2.33 2.33 -7.32
CA PHE A 164 1.16 3.15 -7.57
C PHE A 164 1.13 4.41 -6.69
N MET A 165 1.39 4.28 -5.40
CA MET A 165 1.42 5.41 -4.47
C MET A 165 2.62 6.35 -4.74
N TYR A 166 3.74 5.83 -5.26
CA TYR A 166 4.85 6.67 -5.71
C TYR A 166 4.45 7.58 -6.87
N TYR A 167 3.67 7.07 -7.80
CA TYR A 167 3.13 7.89 -8.87
C TYR A 167 2.19 8.98 -8.33
N VAL A 168 1.24 8.60 -7.48
CA VAL A 168 0.25 9.52 -6.88
C VAL A 168 0.93 10.71 -6.20
N TYR A 169 2.03 10.46 -5.48
CA TYR A 169 2.75 11.49 -4.70
C TYR A 169 4.04 11.97 -5.36
N GLY A 170 4.32 11.60 -6.61
CA GLY A 170 5.53 12.02 -7.31
C GLY A 170 6.82 11.57 -6.64
N ARG A 171 6.85 10.36 -6.06
CA ARG A 171 8.04 9.83 -5.38
C ARG A 171 9.00 9.14 -6.35
N PRO A 172 10.33 9.34 -6.19
CA PRO A 172 11.32 8.67 -7.03
C PRO A 172 11.41 7.17 -6.73
N LEU A 173 11.62 6.36 -7.77
CA LEU A 173 11.75 4.89 -7.63
C LEU A 173 13.16 4.47 -7.18
N GLU A 174 14.16 5.27 -7.47
CA GLU A 174 15.59 4.93 -7.36
C GLU A 174 16.00 4.43 -5.97
N PRO A 175 15.60 5.07 -4.85
CA PRO A 175 15.99 4.61 -3.52
C PRO A 175 15.50 3.18 -3.23
N THR A 176 14.28 2.87 -3.66
CA THR A 176 13.68 1.53 -3.46
C THR A 176 14.28 0.49 -4.39
N LEU A 177 14.55 0.83 -5.64
CA LEU A 177 15.25 -0.06 -6.58
C LEU A 177 16.66 -0.40 -6.07
N LYS A 178 17.37 0.60 -5.54
CA LYS A 178 18.67 0.40 -4.90
C LYS A 178 18.56 -0.52 -3.68
N PHE A 179 17.58 -0.31 -2.82
CA PHE A 179 17.33 -1.19 -1.68
C PHE A 179 17.10 -2.64 -2.11
N PHE A 180 16.33 -2.92 -3.16
CA PHE A 180 16.12 -4.27 -3.67
C PHE A 180 17.44 -4.90 -4.14
N SER A 181 18.25 -4.14 -4.87
CA SER A 181 19.56 -4.59 -5.34
C SER A 181 20.52 -4.88 -4.18
N ASP A 182 20.60 -3.99 -3.20
CA ASP A 182 21.50 -4.12 -2.05
C ASP A 182 21.10 -5.30 -1.15
N LYS A 183 19.79 -5.45 -0.90
CA LYS A 183 19.26 -6.48 0.01
C LYS A 183 19.24 -7.87 -0.60
N TRP A 184 18.82 -7.99 -1.83
CA TRP A 184 18.56 -9.27 -2.49
C TRP A 184 19.39 -9.55 -3.72
N GLY A 185 19.95 -8.54 -4.38
CA GLY A 185 20.60 -8.68 -5.68
C GLY A 185 21.68 -9.76 -5.75
N LYS A 186 22.45 -9.98 -4.67
CA LYS A 186 23.47 -11.03 -4.61
C LYS A 186 22.93 -12.40 -4.19
N LYS A 187 21.97 -12.45 -3.26
CA LYS A 187 21.49 -13.70 -2.63
C LYS A 187 20.25 -14.26 -3.30
N LEU A 188 19.37 -13.41 -3.77
CA LEU A 188 18.06 -13.74 -4.36
C LEU A 188 17.77 -12.80 -5.55
N PRO A 189 18.57 -12.86 -6.62
CA PRO A 189 18.48 -11.92 -7.74
C PRO A 189 17.09 -11.94 -8.40
N GLU A 190 16.48 -13.10 -8.52
CA GLU A 190 15.12 -13.26 -9.07
C GLU A 190 14.06 -12.51 -8.23
N LEU A 191 14.20 -12.51 -6.89
CA LEU A 191 13.32 -11.75 -6.00
C LEU A 191 13.53 -10.25 -6.13
N SER A 192 14.80 -9.82 -6.23
CA SER A 192 15.16 -8.41 -6.47
C SER A 192 14.53 -7.89 -7.76
N GLU A 193 14.65 -8.67 -8.83
CA GLU A 193 14.08 -8.34 -10.14
C GLU A 193 12.55 -8.31 -10.11
N ALA A 194 11.91 -9.32 -9.50
CA ALA A 194 10.47 -9.39 -9.39
C ALA A 194 9.88 -8.20 -8.60
N ASN A 195 10.48 -7.83 -7.47
CA ASN A 195 10.05 -6.67 -6.71
C ASN A 195 10.25 -5.35 -7.47
N SER A 196 11.36 -5.24 -8.22
CA SER A 196 11.63 -4.08 -9.08
C SER A 196 10.61 -3.96 -10.21
N THR A 197 10.25 -5.09 -10.82
CA THR A 197 9.23 -5.15 -11.87
C THR A 197 7.85 -4.80 -11.33
N ALA A 198 7.45 -5.34 -10.17
CA ALA A 198 6.19 -5.02 -9.52
C ALA A 198 6.07 -3.53 -9.16
N LEU A 199 7.13 -2.94 -8.59
CA LEU A 199 7.19 -1.52 -8.27
C LEU A 199 7.00 -0.63 -9.51
N LYS A 200 7.72 -0.93 -10.58
CA LYS A 200 7.62 -0.19 -11.86
C LYS A 200 6.24 -0.36 -12.50
N ALA A 201 5.68 -1.57 -12.45
CA ALA A 201 4.35 -1.84 -12.99
C ALA A 201 3.26 -1.05 -12.25
N GLY A 202 3.33 -0.98 -10.92
CA GLY A 202 2.43 -0.15 -10.12
C GLY A 202 2.55 1.35 -10.44
N PHE A 203 3.77 1.85 -10.60
CA PHE A 203 4.02 3.24 -11.00
C PHE A 203 3.43 3.54 -12.39
N ASN A 204 3.66 2.66 -13.35
CA ASN A 204 3.15 2.82 -14.71
C ASN A 204 1.61 2.73 -14.76
N LEU A 205 0.99 1.89 -13.90
CA LEU A 205 -0.47 1.87 -13.76
C LEU A 205 -1.00 3.24 -13.33
N GLY A 206 -0.37 3.86 -12.34
CA GLY A 206 -0.72 5.22 -11.91
C GLY A 206 -0.65 6.23 -13.05
N ASP A 207 0.36 6.13 -13.93
CA ASP A 207 0.50 7.00 -15.09
C ASP A 207 -0.63 6.81 -16.13
N THR A 208 -1.15 5.60 -16.27
CA THR A 208 -2.26 5.30 -17.17
C THR A 208 -3.63 5.67 -16.61
N MET A 209 -3.76 5.79 -15.28
CA MET A 209 -4.98 6.18 -14.60
C MET A 209 -5.05 7.71 -14.42
N GLU A 210 -5.74 8.42 -15.30
CA GLU A 210 -5.87 9.90 -15.27
C GLU A 210 -6.37 10.45 -13.92
N THR A 211 -7.13 9.66 -13.17
CA THR A 211 -7.66 10.02 -11.84
C THR A 211 -6.57 10.22 -10.78
N ALA A 212 -5.39 9.68 -10.97
CA ALA A 212 -4.27 9.83 -10.04
C ALA A 212 -3.55 11.19 -10.19
N ARG A 213 -3.62 11.83 -11.37
CA ARG A 213 -2.86 13.07 -11.68
C ARG A 213 -3.35 14.35 -10.99
N ASN A 214 -4.60 14.41 -10.53
CA ASN A 214 -5.24 15.71 -10.24
C ASN A 214 -5.25 16.14 -8.77
N ARG A 215 -4.65 15.41 -7.83
CA ARG A 215 -4.80 15.73 -6.39
C ARG A 215 -3.58 16.26 -5.66
N TYR A 216 -2.36 16.01 -6.14
CA TYR A 216 -1.15 16.27 -5.34
C TYR A 216 0.00 16.96 -6.12
N GLN A 217 -0.35 17.84 -7.05
CA GLN A 217 0.60 18.76 -7.67
C GLN A 217 0.82 20.01 -6.81
#